data_29254268e3a7a380b2cdc91024409e53
#
_entry.id   29254268e3a7a380b2cdc91024409e53
#
_cell.length_a   1.000
_cell.length_b   1.000
_cell.length_c   1.000
_cell.angle_alpha   90.00
_cell.angle_beta   90.00
_cell.angle_gamma   90.00
#
_symmetry.space_group_name_H-M   'P 1'
#
loop_
_entity.id
_entity.type
_entity.pdbx_description
1 polymer ?
#
loop_
_entity_poly.entity_id
_entity_poly.type
_entity_poly.pdbx_seq_one_letter_code
_entity_poly.pdbx_strand_id
1 'polypeptide(L)'
;MKVLSQARRICGYQLRILRGNYKLYLIPVCLFVYMLNELIPIRDFLFSVNEKASPFLLPFIFNDVMLTASIFVAAMLFFIDAPFYDKYQLFVIMRGGTSEWVLGHIMYIFSVSILYMLCLTGISILIIFPNVCLSGEWGRIWTTLAL
;
A
#
# COMPACT_ATOMS: atom_id res chain seq x y z
N MET A 1 13.00 0.59 28.15
CA MET A 1 12.36 1.82 27.63
C MET A 1 13.26 2.63 26.70
N LYS A 2 14.59 2.73 26.90
CA LYS A 2 15.50 3.49 26.01
C LYS A 2 15.55 2.95 24.58
N VAL A 3 15.65 1.61 24.39
CA VAL A 3 15.73 0.94 23.08
C VAL A 3 14.54 1.31 22.18
N LEU A 4 13.32 1.21 22.70
CA LEU A 4 12.10 1.50 21.94
C LEU A 4 12.00 2.98 21.54
N SER A 5 12.43 3.89 22.43
CA SER A 5 12.46 5.33 22.13
C SER A 5 13.46 5.66 21.01
N GLN A 6 14.61 5.03 20.99
CA GLN A 6 15.62 5.20 19.94
C GLN A 6 15.17 4.58 18.63
N ALA A 7 14.61 3.36 18.65
CA ALA A 7 14.03 2.71 17.48
C ALA A 7 12.94 3.56 16.81
N ARG A 8 12.03 4.16 17.61
CA ARG A 8 11.00 5.09 17.10
C ARG A 8 11.60 6.32 16.42
N ARG A 9 12.70 6.89 16.95
CA ARG A 9 13.39 8.02 16.32
C ARG A 9 14.01 7.62 14.98
N ILE A 10 14.61 6.43 14.88
CA ILE A 10 15.19 5.88 13.64
C ILE A 10 14.09 5.66 12.61
N CYS A 11 12.97 5.03 12.99
CA CYS A 11 11.81 4.86 12.13
C CYS A 11 11.27 6.22 11.62
N GLY A 12 11.10 7.20 12.50
CA GLY A 12 10.64 8.54 12.13
C GLY A 12 11.59 9.27 11.17
N TYR A 13 12.90 9.06 11.31
CA TYR A 13 13.89 9.60 10.38
C TYR A 13 13.75 8.96 8.99
N GLN A 14 13.62 7.63 8.92
CA GLN A 14 13.43 6.91 7.65
C GLN A 14 12.13 7.30 6.95
N LEU A 15 11.03 7.45 7.70
CA LEU A 15 9.75 7.93 7.15
C LEU A 15 9.85 9.36 6.62
N ARG A 16 10.68 10.22 7.22
CA ARG A 16 10.91 11.58 6.74
C ARG A 16 11.68 11.58 5.41
N ILE A 17 12.68 10.70 5.26
CA ILE A 17 13.40 10.51 3.99
C ILE A 17 12.44 9.99 2.92
N LEU A 18 11.62 8.99 3.24
CA LEU A 18 10.63 8.45 2.32
C LEU A 18 9.67 9.53 1.82
N ARG A 19 9.19 10.42 2.70
CA ARG A 19 8.30 11.52 2.32
C ARG A 19 8.91 12.49 1.30
N GLY A 20 10.22 12.65 1.31
CA GLY A 20 10.97 13.45 0.33
C GLY A 20 11.21 12.72 -1.00
N ASN A 21 10.92 11.43 -1.08
CA ASN A 21 11.16 10.63 -2.28
C ASN A 21 9.95 10.73 -3.22
N TYR A 22 10.18 11.15 -4.46
CA TYR A 22 9.13 11.26 -5.50
C TYR A 22 8.44 9.92 -5.81
N LYS A 23 9.11 8.79 -5.60
CA LYS A 23 8.56 7.44 -5.80
C LYS A 23 7.32 7.20 -4.94
N LEU A 24 7.27 7.78 -3.73
CA LEU A 24 6.11 7.69 -2.84
C LEU A 24 4.81 8.18 -3.51
N TYR A 25 4.91 9.14 -4.39
CA TYR A 25 3.76 9.74 -5.08
C TYR A 25 3.55 9.12 -6.47
N LEU A 26 4.64 8.87 -7.18
CA LEU A 26 4.58 8.36 -8.56
C LEU A 26 4.02 6.92 -8.62
N ILE A 27 4.47 6.04 -7.73
CA ILE A 27 4.06 4.63 -7.74
C ILE A 27 2.54 4.47 -7.52
N PRO A 28 1.91 5.10 -6.50
CA PRO A 28 0.45 5.05 -6.35
C PRO A 28 -0.32 5.62 -7.53
N VAL A 29 0.18 6.69 -8.16
CA VAL A 29 -0.47 7.29 -9.34
C VAL A 29 -0.41 6.34 -10.53
N CYS A 30 0.75 5.75 -10.83
CA CYS A 30 0.89 4.76 -11.90
C CYS A 30 0.01 3.54 -11.64
N LEU A 31 -0.02 3.05 -10.41
CA LEU A 31 -0.85 1.93 -10.01
C LEU A 31 -2.35 2.25 -10.15
N PHE A 32 -2.76 3.45 -9.75
CA PHE A 32 -4.14 3.92 -9.91
C PHE A 32 -4.58 3.94 -11.38
N VAL A 33 -3.75 4.50 -12.27
CA VAL A 33 -4.05 4.56 -13.71
C VAL A 33 -4.14 3.15 -14.30
N TYR A 34 -3.23 2.27 -13.92
CA TYR A 34 -3.24 0.88 -14.39
C TYR A 34 -4.49 0.14 -13.91
N MET A 35 -4.77 0.17 -12.60
CA MET A 35 -5.95 -0.47 -12.02
C MET A 35 -7.26 0.11 -12.58
N LEU A 36 -7.32 1.42 -12.80
CA LEU A 36 -8.48 2.05 -13.40
C LEU A 36 -8.76 1.48 -14.79
N ASN A 37 -7.73 1.32 -15.61
CA ASN A 37 -7.87 0.79 -16.98
C ASN A 37 -8.36 -0.66 -16.98
N GLU A 38 -7.80 -1.52 -16.12
CA GLU A 38 -8.19 -2.93 -16.03
C GLU A 38 -9.57 -3.13 -15.40
N LEU A 39 -10.01 -2.24 -14.51
CA LEU A 39 -11.29 -2.35 -13.81
C LEU A 39 -12.44 -1.57 -14.47
N ILE A 40 -12.20 -0.87 -15.60
CA ILE A 40 -13.25 -0.18 -16.37
C ILE A 40 -14.43 -1.11 -16.69
N PRO A 41 -14.25 -2.33 -17.21
CA PRO A 41 -15.37 -3.20 -17.55
C PRO A 41 -16.26 -3.54 -16.34
N ILE A 42 -15.62 -3.78 -15.20
CA ILE A 42 -16.33 -4.09 -13.94
C ILE A 42 -17.08 -2.86 -13.43
N ARG A 43 -16.45 -1.70 -13.51
CA ARG A 43 -17.06 -0.43 -13.12
C ARG A 43 -18.31 -0.13 -13.98
N ASP A 44 -18.19 -0.26 -15.29
CA ASP A 44 -19.28 0.01 -16.21
C ASP A 44 -20.45 -0.97 -16.01
N PHE A 45 -20.15 -2.23 -15.70
CA PHE A 45 -21.15 -3.21 -15.28
C PHE A 45 -21.87 -2.77 -13.99
N LEU A 46 -21.13 -2.36 -12.96
CA LEU A 46 -21.70 -1.85 -11.70
C LEU A 46 -22.64 -0.66 -11.93
N PHE A 47 -22.27 0.26 -12.81
CA PHE A 47 -23.08 1.41 -13.16
C PHE A 47 -24.36 1.00 -13.92
N SER A 48 -24.27 0.01 -14.82
CA SER A 48 -25.44 -0.46 -15.60
C SER A 48 -26.48 -1.15 -14.72
N VAL A 49 -26.05 -1.87 -13.70
CA VAL A 49 -26.96 -2.57 -12.76
C VAL A 49 -27.45 -1.66 -11.63
N ASN A 50 -26.81 -0.48 -11.45
CA ASN A 50 -27.11 0.48 -10.37
C ASN A 50 -27.08 -0.13 -8.96
N GLU A 51 -26.25 -1.16 -8.77
CA GLU A 51 -26.08 -1.84 -7.49
C GLU A 51 -24.86 -1.27 -6.75
N LYS A 52 -24.94 -1.30 -5.41
CA LYS A 52 -23.82 -0.86 -4.56
C LYS A 52 -22.87 -2.02 -4.32
N ALA A 53 -21.57 -1.77 -4.48
CA ALA A 53 -20.53 -2.75 -4.26
C ALA A 53 -19.67 -2.42 -3.04
N SER A 54 -19.17 -3.47 -2.39
CA SER A 54 -18.20 -3.34 -1.31
C SER A 54 -16.84 -2.86 -1.88
N PRO A 55 -16.14 -1.91 -1.21
CA PRO A 55 -14.84 -1.42 -1.65
C PRO A 55 -13.71 -2.45 -1.50
N PHE A 56 -13.97 -3.60 -0.89
CA PHE A 56 -12.99 -4.67 -0.72
C PHE A 56 -12.76 -5.44 -2.03
N LEU A 57 -12.17 -4.76 -3.01
CA LEU A 57 -11.76 -5.34 -4.30
C LEU A 57 -10.55 -6.27 -4.20
N LEU A 58 -9.78 -6.19 -3.11
CA LEU A 58 -8.51 -6.90 -2.99
C LEU A 58 -8.59 -8.40 -3.31
N PRO A 59 -9.55 -9.18 -2.78
CA PRO A 59 -9.63 -10.60 -3.12
C PRO A 59 -9.92 -10.88 -4.59
N PHE A 60 -10.69 -10.00 -5.25
CA PHE A 60 -10.98 -10.11 -6.67
C PHE A 60 -9.78 -9.75 -7.55
N ILE A 61 -9.05 -8.71 -7.15
CA ILE A 61 -7.81 -8.27 -7.81
C ILE A 61 -6.77 -9.40 -7.78
N PHE A 62 -6.66 -10.13 -6.69
CA PHE A 62 -5.72 -11.25 -6.56
C PHE A 62 -6.10 -12.48 -7.42
N ASN A 63 -7.30 -12.54 -7.95
CA ASN A 63 -7.69 -13.58 -8.90
C ASN A 63 -7.12 -13.32 -10.32
N ASP A 64 -6.83 -12.08 -10.66
CA ASP A 64 -6.17 -11.70 -11.92
C ASP A 64 -4.63 -11.68 -11.74
N VAL A 65 -3.94 -12.51 -12.54
CA VAL A 65 -2.48 -12.66 -12.49
C VAL A 65 -1.77 -11.35 -12.83
N MET A 66 -2.27 -10.60 -13.82
CA MET A 66 -1.64 -9.35 -14.27
C MET A 66 -1.81 -8.23 -13.24
N LEU A 67 -3.00 -8.09 -12.66
CA LEU A 67 -3.25 -7.15 -11.57
C LEU A 67 -2.41 -7.51 -10.34
N THR A 68 -2.37 -8.76 -9.97
CA THR A 68 -1.55 -9.26 -8.85
C THR A 68 -0.07 -8.95 -9.09
N ALA A 69 0.46 -9.27 -10.27
CA ALA A 69 1.85 -8.97 -10.61
C ALA A 69 2.16 -7.46 -10.53
N SER A 70 1.26 -6.60 -11.01
CA SER A 70 1.44 -5.14 -10.95
C SER A 70 1.50 -4.62 -9.51
N ILE A 71 0.66 -5.15 -8.63
CA ILE A 71 0.66 -4.82 -7.19
C ILE A 71 1.97 -5.24 -6.53
N PHE A 72 2.47 -6.46 -6.83
CA PHE A 72 3.75 -6.91 -6.30
C PHE A 72 4.93 -6.10 -6.82
N VAL A 73 4.95 -5.77 -8.12
CA VAL A 73 5.99 -4.91 -8.70
C VAL A 73 5.96 -3.53 -8.06
N ALA A 74 4.77 -2.94 -7.89
CA ALA A 74 4.63 -1.66 -7.20
C ALA A 74 5.12 -1.73 -5.74
N ALA A 75 4.80 -2.81 -5.01
CA ALA A 75 5.32 -3.04 -3.66
C ALA A 75 6.85 -3.16 -3.65
N MET A 76 7.43 -3.94 -4.56
CA MET A 76 8.89 -4.06 -4.69
C MET A 76 9.55 -2.70 -4.96
N LEU A 77 8.99 -1.90 -5.86
CA LEU A 77 9.51 -0.56 -6.14
C LEU A 77 9.40 0.37 -4.94
N PHE A 78 8.38 0.19 -4.11
CA PHE A 78 8.18 0.97 -2.88
C PHE A 78 9.26 0.66 -1.84
N PHE A 79 9.70 -0.60 -1.77
CA PHE A 79 10.70 -1.06 -0.80
C PHE A 79 12.14 -1.07 -1.33
N ILE A 80 12.36 -0.85 -2.63
CA ILE A 80 13.68 -1.00 -3.27
C ILE A 80 14.76 -0.09 -2.66
N ASP A 81 14.36 1.07 -2.15
CA ASP A 81 15.28 2.02 -1.52
C ASP A 81 15.50 1.77 -0.01
N ALA A 82 14.82 0.77 0.56
CA ALA A 82 15.00 0.40 1.95
C ALA A 82 16.01 -0.76 2.09
N PRO A 83 16.94 -0.72 3.05
CA PRO A 83 17.24 0.38 3.97
C PRO A 83 17.95 1.55 3.26
N PHE A 84 17.56 2.77 3.58
CA PHE A 84 18.25 3.96 3.03
C PHE A 84 19.69 4.00 3.54
N TYR A 85 20.65 3.60 2.72
CA TYR A 85 22.07 3.69 3.00
C TYR A 85 22.52 5.16 2.83
N ASP A 86 22.32 5.94 3.88
CA ASP A 86 22.87 7.29 3.94
C ASP A 86 24.22 7.27 4.69
N LYS A 87 25.11 8.22 4.35
CA LYS A 87 26.44 8.38 4.99
C LYS A 87 26.37 8.45 6.52
N TYR A 88 25.22 8.84 7.05
CA TYR A 88 24.99 8.97 8.50
C TYR A 88 24.56 7.68 9.20
N GLN A 89 24.19 6.62 8.47
CA GLN A 89 23.72 5.36 9.08
C GLN A 89 24.78 4.68 9.95
N LEU A 90 26.04 4.69 9.51
CA LEU A 90 27.13 4.15 10.31
C LEU A 90 27.24 4.84 11.67
N PHE A 91 27.05 6.16 11.72
CA PHE A 91 27.04 6.92 12.98
C PHE A 91 25.83 6.58 13.85
N VAL A 92 24.67 6.32 13.24
CA VAL A 92 23.45 5.92 13.96
C VAL A 92 23.65 4.55 14.60
N ILE A 93 24.24 3.59 13.87
CA ILE A 93 24.53 2.24 14.37
C ILE A 93 25.58 2.30 15.51
N MET A 94 26.65 3.07 15.32
CA MET A 94 27.70 3.21 16.33
C MET A 94 27.22 3.86 17.62
N ARG A 95 26.27 4.80 17.52
CA ARG A 95 25.73 5.56 18.67
C ARG A 95 24.53 4.90 19.33
N GLY A 96 23.69 4.25 18.55
CA GLY A 96 22.42 3.69 19.00
C GLY A 96 22.49 2.22 19.38
N GLY A 97 23.47 1.49 18.84
CA GLY A 97 23.53 0.04 18.90
C GLY A 97 22.80 -0.63 17.74
N THR A 98 23.24 -1.87 17.43
CA THR A 98 22.69 -2.63 16.30
C THR A 98 21.25 -3.04 16.53
N SER A 99 20.88 -3.36 17.76
CA SER A 99 19.51 -3.80 18.14
C SER A 99 18.49 -2.71 17.92
N GLU A 100 18.80 -1.47 18.31
CA GLU A 100 17.93 -0.32 18.13
C GLU A 100 17.74 0.04 16.66
N TRP A 101 18.79 -0.13 15.87
CA TRP A 101 18.74 0.10 14.43
C TRP A 101 17.86 -0.94 13.74
N VAL A 102 18.04 -2.24 14.02
CA VAL A 102 17.23 -3.33 13.47
C VAL A 102 15.76 -3.16 13.84
N LEU A 103 15.47 -2.87 15.12
CA LEU A 103 14.09 -2.65 15.57
C LEU A 103 13.46 -1.45 14.89
N GLY A 104 14.20 -0.34 14.74
CA GLY A 104 13.74 0.84 14.03
C GLY A 104 13.42 0.55 12.57
N HIS A 105 14.22 -0.31 11.92
CA HIS A 105 14.01 -0.72 10.55
C HIS A 105 12.78 -1.63 10.38
N ILE A 106 12.57 -2.57 11.29
CA ILE A 106 11.36 -3.42 11.32
C ILE A 106 10.10 -2.54 11.47
N MET A 107 10.14 -1.58 12.39
CA MET A 107 9.02 -0.63 12.58
C MET A 107 8.77 0.21 11.32
N TYR A 108 9.83 0.62 10.61
CA TYR A 108 9.70 1.33 9.35
C TYR A 108 9.01 0.47 8.28
N ILE A 109 9.49 -0.77 8.04
CA ILE A 109 8.90 -1.68 7.06
C ILE A 109 7.41 -1.89 7.36
N PHE A 110 7.07 -2.15 8.62
CA PHE A 110 5.69 -2.35 9.05
C PHE A 110 4.81 -1.12 8.79
N SER A 111 5.32 0.08 9.11
CA SER A 111 4.61 1.33 8.87
C SER A 111 4.37 1.60 7.38
N VAL A 112 5.37 1.32 6.54
CA VAL A 112 5.27 1.48 5.08
C VAL A 112 4.31 0.45 4.48
N SER A 113 4.31 -0.79 4.98
CA SER A 113 3.35 -1.82 4.55
C SER A 113 1.90 -1.42 4.85
N ILE A 114 1.63 -0.86 6.03
CA ILE A 114 0.31 -0.33 6.37
C ILE A 114 -0.06 0.83 5.43
N LEU A 115 0.86 1.75 5.18
CA LEU A 115 0.63 2.88 4.27
C LEU A 115 0.30 2.38 2.86
N TYR A 116 1.03 1.37 2.37
CA TYR A 116 0.79 0.78 1.06
C TYR A 116 -0.60 0.12 0.98
N MET A 117 -1.01 -0.64 1.99
CA MET A 117 -2.35 -1.23 2.06
C MET A 117 -3.46 -0.19 2.12
N LEU A 118 -3.27 0.90 2.85
CA LEU A 118 -4.20 2.03 2.87
C LEU A 118 -4.30 2.71 1.50
N CYS A 119 -3.19 2.85 0.78
CA CYS A 119 -3.16 3.35 -0.59
C CYS A 119 -3.97 2.45 -1.53
N LEU A 120 -3.78 1.14 -1.50
CA LEU A 120 -4.53 0.19 -2.33
C LEU A 120 -6.04 0.25 -2.04
N THR A 121 -6.41 0.29 -0.76
CA THR A 121 -7.80 0.42 -0.35
C THR A 121 -8.40 1.75 -0.83
N GLY A 122 -7.66 2.84 -0.71
CA GLY A 122 -8.07 4.15 -1.21
C GLY A 122 -8.28 4.17 -2.72
N ILE A 123 -7.38 3.56 -3.48
CA ILE A 123 -7.50 3.41 -4.93
C ILE A 123 -8.76 2.61 -5.28
N SER A 124 -9.02 1.49 -4.59
CA SER A 124 -10.21 0.66 -4.80
C SER A 124 -11.50 1.44 -4.55
N ILE A 125 -11.55 2.24 -3.49
CA ILE A 125 -12.71 3.10 -3.19
C ILE A 125 -12.93 4.13 -4.30
N LEU A 126 -11.87 4.78 -4.77
CA LEU A 126 -11.95 5.80 -5.83
C LEU A 126 -12.45 5.24 -7.15
N ILE A 127 -12.08 4.01 -7.51
CA ILE A 127 -12.51 3.36 -8.76
C ILE A 127 -14.01 3.06 -8.75
N ILE A 128 -14.57 2.61 -7.61
CA ILE A 128 -15.99 2.23 -7.50
C ILE A 128 -16.89 3.45 -7.22
N PHE A 129 -16.32 4.58 -6.80
CA PHE A 129 -17.12 5.76 -6.48
C PHE A 129 -18.00 6.20 -7.67
N PRO A 130 -19.34 6.54 -7.49
CA PRO A 130 -20.05 6.73 -6.23
C PRO A 130 -20.79 5.49 -5.66
N ASN A 131 -20.75 4.34 -6.32
CA ASN A 131 -21.53 3.15 -5.96
C ASN A 131 -20.92 2.32 -4.82
N VAL A 132 -20.28 2.98 -3.85
CA VAL A 132 -19.62 2.34 -2.72
C VAL A 132 -20.63 2.06 -1.60
N CYS A 133 -20.67 0.81 -1.12
CA CYS A 133 -21.35 0.43 0.11
C CYS A 133 -20.32 -0.06 1.15
N LEU A 134 -20.25 0.62 2.29
CA LEU A 134 -19.37 0.24 3.40
C LEU A 134 -19.98 -0.85 4.30
N SER A 135 -20.91 -1.66 3.78
CA SER A 135 -21.41 -2.84 4.50
C SER A 135 -20.30 -3.90 4.57
N GLY A 136 -20.15 -4.55 5.71
CA GLY A 136 -19.15 -5.62 5.90
C GLY A 136 -19.43 -6.90 5.11
N GLU A 137 -20.49 -6.92 4.31
CA GLU A 137 -20.84 -8.02 3.42
C GLU A 137 -20.27 -7.79 2.03
N TRP A 138 -19.81 -8.84 1.39
CA TRP A 138 -19.24 -8.81 0.02
C TRP A 138 -20.23 -8.30 -1.03
N GLY A 139 -21.53 -8.31 -0.74
CA GLY A 139 -22.58 -7.96 -1.68
C GLY A 139 -22.81 -9.06 -2.74
N ARG A 140 -24.02 -9.08 -3.31
CA ARG A 140 -24.42 -10.09 -4.30
C ARG A 140 -23.55 -10.09 -5.55
N ILE A 141 -23.00 -8.94 -5.92
CA ILE A 141 -22.21 -8.79 -7.16
C ILE A 141 -20.90 -9.55 -7.07
N TRP A 142 -20.17 -9.43 -5.95
CA TRP A 142 -18.89 -10.13 -5.78
C TRP A 142 -19.06 -11.64 -5.64
N THR A 143 -20.16 -12.09 -5.05
CA THR A 143 -20.46 -13.51 -4.98
C THR A 143 -20.84 -14.11 -6.34
N THR A 144 -21.46 -13.34 -7.24
CA THR A 144 -21.78 -13.79 -8.61
C THR A 144 -20.60 -13.71 -9.57
N LEU A 145 -19.64 -12.79 -9.36
CA LEU A 145 -18.42 -12.69 -10.17
C LEU A 145 -17.32 -13.68 -9.71
N ALA A 146 -17.41 -14.20 -8.50
CA ALA A 146 -16.48 -15.19 -7.95
C ALA A 146 -16.85 -16.64 -8.27
N LEU A 147 -18.06 -16.88 -8.82
CA LEU A 147 -18.54 -18.17 -9.34
C LEU A 147 -18.28 -18.31 -10.82
#